data_3e55dd948028e15b358ea7aebbcde5ba
#
_entry.id   3e55dd948028e15b358ea7aebbcde5ba
#
_cell.length_a   1.000
_cell.length_b   1.000
_cell.length_c   1.000
_cell.angle_alpha   90.00
_cell.angle_beta   90.00
_cell.angle_gamma   90.00
#
_symmetry.space_group_name_H-M   'P 1'
#
loop_
_entity.id
_entity.type
_entity.pdbx_description
1 polymer ?
#
loop_
_entity_poly.entity_id
_entity_poly.type
_entity_poly.pdbx_seq_one_letter_code
_entity_poly.pdbx_strand_id
1 'polypeptide(L)'
;TQGYDSLGVAAQQRHDAATMTIRIVRLGSPRTAGEGLRIGTVRRPPRGVPKSEFSQRDWYDVWFPNLAPSVETMKLAQAATTPAQWNAFTRKYRAEMAALDNAHAIALLAALSQHCDFSVGCYCEHEAHCHRSLLRRLLADAGAALAG
;
A
#
# COMPACT_ATOMS: atom_id res chain seq x y z
N THR A 1 44.90 5.57 -1.29
CA THR A 1 44.24 4.26 -1.40
C THR A 1 43.05 4.11 -0.44
N GLN A 2 43.08 4.74 0.71
CA GLN A 2 41.94 4.69 1.68
C GLN A 2 40.72 5.47 1.22
N GLY A 3 40.86 6.48 0.39
CA GLY A 3 39.75 7.26 -0.15
C GLY A 3 38.91 6.53 -1.21
N TYR A 4 39.47 5.53 -1.87
CA TYR A 4 38.77 4.77 -2.90
C TYR A 4 37.72 3.84 -2.32
N ASP A 5 38.02 3.22 -1.20
CA ASP A 5 37.13 2.25 -0.56
C ASP A 5 35.86 2.93 -0.02
N SER A 6 36.01 4.13 0.54
CA SER A 6 34.87 4.85 1.10
C SER A 6 33.89 5.33 0.01
N LEU A 7 34.40 5.67 -1.19
CA LEU A 7 33.55 6.05 -2.32
C LEU A 7 32.77 4.85 -2.89
N GLY A 8 33.43 3.69 -2.92
CA GLY A 8 32.79 2.46 -3.38
C GLY A 8 31.63 2.03 -2.46
N VAL A 9 31.86 2.07 -1.16
CA VAL A 9 30.84 1.72 -0.17
C VAL A 9 29.63 2.67 -0.25
N ALA A 10 29.88 3.96 -0.36
CA ALA A 10 28.82 4.95 -0.46
C ALA A 10 27.97 4.77 -1.74
N ALA A 11 28.61 4.42 -2.84
CA ALA A 11 27.92 4.15 -4.10
C ALA A 11 27.07 2.89 -4.00
N GLN A 12 27.58 1.84 -3.38
CA GLN A 12 26.85 0.59 -3.15
C GLN A 12 25.63 0.80 -2.26
N GLN A 13 25.78 1.55 -1.19
CA GLN A 13 24.66 1.85 -0.27
C GLN A 13 23.54 2.61 -0.99
N ARG A 14 23.88 3.56 -1.89
CA ARG A 14 22.88 4.28 -2.67
C ARG A 14 22.18 3.36 -3.67
N HIS A 15 22.90 2.41 -4.26
CA HIS A 15 22.31 1.42 -5.18
C HIS A 15 21.34 0.50 -4.43
N ASP A 16 21.72 0.02 -3.24
CA ASP A 16 20.88 -0.83 -2.41
C ASP A 16 19.61 -0.09 -1.97
N ALA A 17 19.72 1.20 -1.58
CA ALA A 17 18.58 2.03 -1.24
C ALA A 17 17.61 2.19 -2.42
N ALA A 18 18.10 2.22 -3.67
CA ALA A 18 17.25 2.32 -4.86
C ALA A 18 16.42 1.05 -5.12
N THR A 19 16.71 -0.07 -4.44
CA THR A 19 15.91 -1.31 -4.55
C THR A 19 14.78 -1.39 -3.56
N MET A 20 14.67 -0.46 -2.60
CA MET A 20 13.59 -0.40 -1.61
C MET A 20 12.29 0.01 -2.28
N THR A 21 11.18 -0.64 -1.91
CA THR A 21 9.91 -0.50 -2.62
C THR A 21 8.72 -0.73 -1.71
N ILE A 22 7.56 -0.23 -2.16
CA ILE A 22 6.25 -0.63 -1.63
C ILE A 22 5.75 -1.83 -2.43
N ARG A 23 5.27 -2.86 -1.74
CA ARG A 23 4.51 -3.95 -2.35
C ARG A 23 3.03 -3.75 -2.11
N ILE A 24 2.22 -4.08 -3.11
CA ILE A 24 0.76 -4.09 -2.99
C ILE A 24 0.35 -5.54 -2.81
N VAL A 25 -0.25 -5.88 -1.67
CA VAL A 25 -0.47 -7.27 -1.28
C VAL A 25 -1.93 -7.56 -0.95
N ARG A 26 -2.29 -8.84 -1.00
CA ARG A 26 -3.52 -9.32 -0.40
C ARG A 26 -3.24 -9.68 1.06
N LEU A 27 -3.98 -9.08 1.98
CA LEU A 27 -3.86 -9.37 3.42
C LEU A 27 -4.28 -10.82 3.67
N GLY A 28 -3.54 -11.50 4.52
CA GLY A 28 -3.71 -12.92 4.78
C GLY A 28 -2.86 -13.83 3.89
N SER A 29 -2.24 -13.28 2.85
CA SER A 29 -1.31 -14.03 2.01
C SER A 29 0.06 -14.15 2.72
N PRO A 30 0.83 -15.22 2.42
CA PRO A 30 2.17 -15.35 3.00
C PRO A 30 3.04 -14.15 2.68
N ARG A 31 3.90 -13.76 3.61
CA ARG A 31 4.81 -12.64 3.41
C ARG A 31 5.93 -13.02 2.46
N THR A 32 6.32 -12.05 1.64
CA THR A 32 7.51 -12.18 0.78
C THR A 32 8.75 -11.78 1.58
N ALA A 33 9.86 -12.46 1.35
CA ALA A 33 11.12 -12.10 1.97
C ALA A 33 11.47 -10.64 1.63
N GLY A 34 11.82 -9.84 2.64
CA GLY A 34 12.15 -8.43 2.45
C GLY A 34 10.95 -7.51 2.27
N GLU A 35 9.72 -8.01 2.49
CA GLU A 35 8.51 -7.19 2.37
C GLU A 35 8.48 -6.03 3.36
N GLY A 36 9.03 -6.22 4.56
CA GLY A 36 9.02 -5.22 5.62
C GLY A 36 7.68 -5.12 6.33
N LEU A 37 7.35 -3.92 6.81
CA LEU A 37 6.12 -3.67 7.55
C LEU A 37 4.90 -3.81 6.62
N ARG A 38 3.89 -4.56 7.07
CA ARG A 38 2.65 -4.73 6.32
C ARG A 38 1.57 -3.82 6.90
N ILE A 39 1.03 -2.93 6.05
CA ILE A 39 0.04 -1.92 6.44
C ILE A 39 -1.32 -2.32 5.86
N GLY A 40 -2.33 -2.46 6.72
CA GLY A 40 -3.68 -2.80 6.30
C GLY A 40 -4.49 -1.56 5.96
N THR A 41 -4.73 -1.33 4.68
CA THR A 41 -5.53 -0.20 4.18
C THR A 41 -6.99 -0.63 4.02
N VAL A 42 -7.55 -1.14 5.09
CA VAL A 42 -8.90 -1.70 5.14
C VAL A 42 -9.75 -0.95 6.15
N ARG A 43 -11.07 -0.89 5.87
CA ARG A 43 -12.01 -0.18 6.75
C ARG A 43 -12.24 -0.90 8.07
N ARG A 44 -12.17 -2.24 8.08
CA ARG A 44 -12.45 -3.06 9.26
C ARG A 44 -11.35 -4.10 9.50
N PRO A 45 -11.06 -4.42 10.77
CA PRO A 45 -10.14 -5.52 11.09
C PRO A 45 -10.67 -6.88 10.61
N PRO A 46 -9.81 -7.90 10.49
CA PRO A 46 -10.25 -9.24 10.12
C PRO A 46 -11.20 -9.82 11.17
N ARG A 47 -12.30 -10.42 10.70
CA ARG A 47 -13.33 -10.97 11.57
C ARG A 47 -12.84 -12.21 12.33
N GLY A 48 -13.17 -12.28 13.61
CA GLY A 48 -12.89 -13.46 14.42
C GLY A 48 -11.44 -13.70 14.75
N VAL A 49 -10.57 -12.73 14.49
CA VAL A 49 -9.14 -12.84 14.78
C VAL A 49 -8.79 -11.89 15.93
N PRO A 50 -8.17 -12.38 17.02
CA PRO A 50 -7.69 -11.50 18.07
C PRO A 50 -6.64 -10.52 17.55
N LYS A 51 -6.68 -9.28 18.03
CA LYS A 51 -5.75 -8.23 17.60
C LYS A 51 -4.28 -8.64 17.79
N SER A 52 -3.98 -9.37 18.87
CA SER A 52 -2.63 -9.86 19.18
C SER A 52 -2.09 -10.84 18.14
N GLU A 53 -2.96 -11.41 17.30
CA GLU A 53 -2.59 -12.41 16.30
C GLU A 53 -2.55 -11.85 14.87
N PHE A 54 -2.88 -10.57 14.66
CA PHE A 54 -2.95 -9.99 13.31
C PHE A 54 -1.64 -10.15 12.53
N SER A 55 -0.53 -9.77 13.15
CA SER A 55 0.78 -9.84 12.52
C SER A 55 1.23 -11.28 12.27
N GLN A 56 1.08 -12.15 13.26
CA GLN A 56 1.48 -13.56 13.18
C GLN A 56 0.72 -14.34 12.12
N ARG A 57 -0.54 -13.96 11.87
CA ARG A 57 -1.41 -14.63 10.89
C ARG A 57 -1.41 -13.93 9.53
N ASP A 58 -0.40 -13.10 9.27
CA ASP A 58 -0.17 -12.43 7.99
C ASP A 58 -1.28 -11.47 7.57
N TRP A 59 -2.08 -10.95 8.51
CA TRP A 59 -3.03 -9.92 8.20
C TRP A 59 -2.33 -8.58 8.00
N TYR A 60 -1.92 -7.91 9.07
CA TYR A 60 -1.11 -6.69 8.98
C TYR A 60 -0.43 -6.41 10.32
N ASP A 61 0.61 -5.57 10.24
CA ASP A 61 1.33 -5.09 11.42
C ASP A 61 0.74 -3.76 11.92
N VAL A 62 0.24 -2.94 10.99
CA VAL A 62 -0.36 -1.64 11.28
C VAL A 62 -1.69 -1.54 10.55
N TRP A 63 -2.74 -1.09 11.25
CA TRP A 63 -4.03 -0.78 10.66
C TRP A 63 -4.08 0.70 10.29
N PHE A 64 -4.33 0.99 9.01
CA PHE A 64 -4.38 2.36 8.50
C PHE A 64 -5.62 2.54 7.63
N PRO A 65 -6.80 2.68 8.24
CA PRO A 65 -8.08 2.76 7.50
C PRO A 65 -8.23 4.04 6.68
N ASN A 66 -7.39 5.04 6.90
CA ASN A 66 -7.44 6.31 6.16
C ASN A 66 -7.37 6.12 4.65
N LEU A 67 -6.67 5.08 4.19
CA LEU A 67 -6.51 4.81 2.76
C LEU A 67 -7.52 3.78 2.24
N ALA A 68 -8.43 3.31 3.09
CA ALA A 68 -9.56 2.49 2.67
C ALA A 68 -10.69 3.39 2.14
N PRO A 69 -11.54 2.87 1.24
CA PRO A 69 -12.77 3.58 0.89
C PRO A 69 -13.65 3.75 2.13
N SER A 70 -14.46 4.81 2.16
CA SER A 70 -15.51 4.93 3.16
C SER A 70 -16.51 3.77 3.01
N VAL A 71 -17.34 3.53 4.05
CA VAL A 71 -18.36 2.48 4.00
C VAL A 71 -19.27 2.65 2.79
N GLU A 72 -19.71 3.88 2.52
CA GLU A 72 -20.57 4.19 1.38
C GLU A 72 -19.90 3.91 0.04
N THR A 73 -18.65 4.34 -0.11
CA THR A 73 -17.89 4.12 -1.34
C THR A 73 -17.56 2.64 -1.53
N MET A 74 -17.30 1.90 -0.45
CA MET A 74 -17.07 0.47 -0.50
C MET A 74 -18.30 -0.29 -1.02
N LYS A 75 -19.51 0.17 -0.66
CA LYS A 75 -20.76 -0.42 -1.18
C LYS A 75 -20.87 -0.25 -2.69
N LEU A 76 -20.40 0.86 -3.24
CA LEU A 76 -20.36 1.06 -4.69
C LEU A 76 -19.46 0.04 -5.38
N ALA A 77 -18.30 -0.22 -4.82
CA ALA A 77 -17.39 -1.24 -5.37
C ALA A 77 -18.01 -2.64 -5.34
N GLN A 78 -18.65 -2.98 -4.22
CA GLN A 78 -19.28 -4.30 -4.04
C GLN A 78 -20.46 -4.51 -4.99
N ALA A 79 -21.20 -3.44 -5.30
CA ALA A 79 -22.37 -3.51 -6.18
C ALA A 79 -22.01 -3.35 -7.67
N ALA A 80 -20.78 -2.97 -8.00
CA ALA A 80 -20.38 -2.67 -9.37
C ALA A 80 -20.30 -3.95 -10.22
N THR A 81 -21.12 -3.98 -11.28
CA THR A 81 -21.14 -5.07 -12.26
C THR A 81 -20.86 -4.57 -13.67
N THR A 82 -20.80 -3.25 -13.88
CA THR A 82 -20.55 -2.63 -15.17
C THR A 82 -19.36 -1.68 -15.08
N PRO A 83 -18.70 -1.38 -16.24
CA PRO A 83 -17.62 -0.38 -16.25
C PRO A 83 -18.06 1.00 -15.73
N ALA A 84 -19.30 1.41 -16.03
CA ALA A 84 -19.81 2.70 -15.57
C ALA A 84 -19.92 2.74 -14.04
N GLN A 85 -20.38 1.66 -13.42
CA GLN A 85 -20.47 1.55 -11.96
C GLN A 85 -19.09 1.54 -11.31
N TRP A 86 -18.14 0.83 -11.90
CA TRP A 86 -16.76 0.82 -11.43
C TRP A 86 -16.13 2.22 -11.54
N ASN A 87 -16.39 2.93 -12.62
CA ASN A 87 -15.91 4.30 -12.79
C ASN A 87 -16.49 5.25 -11.74
N ALA A 88 -17.76 5.06 -11.37
CA ALA A 88 -18.38 5.83 -10.29
C ALA A 88 -17.68 5.60 -8.94
N PHE A 89 -17.36 4.34 -8.63
CA PHE A 89 -16.55 3.98 -7.45
C PHE A 89 -15.19 4.66 -7.52
N THR A 90 -14.50 4.56 -8.65
CA THR A 90 -13.18 5.14 -8.87
C THR A 90 -13.17 6.64 -8.59
N ARG A 91 -14.15 7.37 -9.11
CA ARG A 91 -14.25 8.83 -8.88
C ARG A 91 -14.43 9.15 -7.40
N LYS A 92 -15.29 8.41 -6.72
CA LYS A 92 -15.54 8.62 -5.29
C LYS A 92 -14.31 8.30 -4.43
N TYR A 93 -13.67 7.17 -4.69
CA TYR A 93 -12.44 6.80 -3.97
C TYR A 93 -11.35 7.84 -4.18
N ARG A 94 -11.14 8.29 -5.43
CA ARG A 94 -10.15 9.32 -5.72
C ARG A 94 -10.44 10.64 -5.03
N ALA A 95 -11.71 11.01 -4.93
CA ALA A 95 -12.11 12.23 -4.20
C ALA A 95 -11.80 12.10 -2.71
N GLU A 96 -12.04 10.92 -2.12
CA GLU A 96 -11.70 10.66 -0.72
C GLU A 96 -10.20 10.72 -0.49
N MET A 97 -9.40 10.17 -1.41
CA MET A 97 -7.94 10.18 -1.30
C MET A 97 -7.33 11.56 -1.59
N ALA A 98 -8.06 12.44 -2.25
CA ALA A 98 -7.65 13.82 -2.47
C ALA A 98 -7.89 14.71 -1.24
N ALA A 99 -8.62 14.25 -0.24
CA ALA A 99 -8.75 14.96 1.03
C ALA A 99 -7.34 15.18 1.63
N LEU A 100 -7.14 16.33 2.27
CA LEU A 100 -5.82 16.81 2.65
C LEU A 100 -5.02 15.77 3.45
N ASP A 101 -5.63 15.18 4.48
CA ASP A 101 -4.94 14.20 5.33
C ASP A 101 -4.54 12.94 4.55
N ASN A 102 -5.40 12.46 3.66
CA ASN A 102 -5.13 11.27 2.85
C ASN A 102 -4.09 11.55 1.78
N ALA A 103 -4.15 12.71 1.15
CA ALA A 103 -3.16 13.13 0.16
C ALA A 103 -1.76 13.23 0.79
N HIS A 104 -1.68 13.79 2.00
CA HIS A 104 -0.42 13.87 2.75
C HIS A 104 0.09 12.48 3.15
N ALA A 105 -0.79 11.57 3.55
CA ALA A 105 -0.42 10.19 3.87
C ALA A 105 0.16 9.47 2.65
N ILE A 106 -0.46 9.61 1.49
CA ILE A 106 0.03 9.02 0.23
C ILE A 106 1.40 9.60 -0.14
N ALA A 107 1.58 10.91 -0.02
CA ALA A 107 2.85 11.57 -0.29
C ALA A 107 3.95 11.07 0.66
N LEU A 108 3.62 10.89 1.94
CA LEU A 108 4.56 10.38 2.93
C LEU A 108 4.97 8.93 2.61
N LEU A 109 4.01 8.07 2.32
CA LEU A 109 4.31 6.67 1.96
C LEU A 109 5.15 6.58 0.69
N ALA A 110 4.84 7.41 -0.31
CA ALA A 110 5.61 7.46 -1.54
C ALA A 110 7.06 7.85 -1.27
N ALA A 111 7.28 8.86 -0.43
CA ALA A 111 8.63 9.29 -0.04
C ALA A 111 9.36 8.19 0.75
N LEU A 112 8.68 7.55 1.70
CA LEU A 112 9.27 6.47 2.51
C LEU A 112 9.69 5.27 1.66
N SER A 113 9.00 4.99 0.55
CA SER A 113 9.34 3.87 -0.33
C SER A 113 10.75 3.94 -0.91
N GLN A 114 11.34 5.12 -0.94
CA GLN A 114 12.71 5.32 -1.41
C GLN A 114 13.74 4.96 -0.33
N HIS A 115 13.31 4.73 0.91
CA HIS A 115 14.19 4.57 2.06
C HIS A 115 13.97 3.26 2.83
N CYS A 116 12.84 2.59 2.64
CA CYS A 116 12.55 1.34 3.34
C CYS A 116 11.54 0.51 2.56
N ASP A 117 11.54 -0.79 2.83
CA ASP A 117 10.57 -1.74 2.28
C ASP A 117 9.35 -1.80 3.19
N PHE A 118 8.16 -1.78 2.59
CA PHE A 118 6.91 -2.03 3.28
C PHE A 118 5.83 -2.41 2.27
N SER A 119 4.68 -2.83 2.77
CA SER A 119 3.55 -3.20 1.91
C SER A 119 2.28 -2.54 2.39
N VAL A 120 1.35 -2.35 1.46
CA VAL A 120 -0.03 -1.95 1.74
C VAL A 120 -0.95 -3.01 1.16
N GLY A 121 -2.08 -3.25 1.80
CA GLY A 121 -2.92 -4.36 1.37
C GLY A 121 -4.38 -4.25 1.77
N CYS A 122 -5.16 -5.14 1.16
CA CYS A 122 -6.59 -5.30 1.38
C CYS A 122 -6.93 -6.80 1.31
N TYR A 123 -8.14 -7.16 1.75
CA TYR A 123 -8.61 -8.55 1.76
C TYR A 123 -9.02 -9.09 0.40
N CYS A 124 -9.31 -8.22 -0.57
CA CYS A 124 -9.86 -8.61 -1.87
C CYS A 124 -8.93 -9.59 -2.60
N GLU A 125 -9.53 -10.60 -3.23
CA GLU A 125 -8.78 -11.60 -3.97
C GLU A 125 -8.10 -11.02 -5.22
N HIS A 126 -8.82 -10.17 -5.97
CA HIS A 126 -8.32 -9.59 -7.22
C HIS A 126 -8.05 -8.11 -7.07
N GLU A 127 -6.79 -7.71 -7.26
CA GLU A 127 -6.37 -6.31 -7.18
C GLU A 127 -7.13 -5.44 -8.18
N ALA A 128 -7.38 -5.94 -9.40
CA ALA A 128 -8.05 -5.17 -10.46
C ALA A 128 -9.46 -4.72 -10.09
N HIS A 129 -10.15 -5.44 -9.20
CA HIS A 129 -11.48 -5.11 -8.70
C HIS A 129 -11.47 -4.67 -7.24
N CYS A 130 -10.37 -4.05 -6.81
CA CYS A 130 -10.15 -3.59 -5.45
C CYS A 130 -9.57 -2.18 -5.48
N HIS A 131 -9.81 -1.42 -4.41
CA HIS A 131 -9.19 -0.08 -4.28
C HIS A 131 -7.66 -0.14 -4.33
N ARG A 132 -7.05 -1.30 -4.10
CA ARG A 132 -5.59 -1.47 -4.23
C ARG A 132 -5.06 -1.05 -5.59
N SER A 133 -5.79 -1.32 -6.67
CA SER A 133 -5.37 -0.93 -8.02
C SER A 133 -5.31 0.59 -8.17
N LEU A 134 -6.26 1.29 -7.55
CA LEU A 134 -6.31 2.75 -7.56
C LEU A 134 -5.25 3.34 -6.63
N LEU A 135 -5.07 2.74 -5.44
CA LEU A 135 -4.04 3.16 -4.49
C LEU A 135 -2.63 2.98 -5.08
N ARG A 136 -2.39 1.88 -5.79
CA ARG A 136 -1.15 1.65 -6.53
C ARG A 136 -0.86 2.82 -7.47
N ARG A 137 -1.86 3.25 -8.23
CA ARG A 137 -1.71 4.35 -9.19
C ARG A 137 -1.47 5.68 -8.48
N LEU A 138 -2.20 5.95 -7.39
CA LEU A 138 -2.00 7.18 -6.62
C LEU A 138 -0.60 7.25 -6.01
N LEU A 139 -0.10 6.13 -5.50
CA LEU A 139 1.26 6.05 -4.99
C LEU A 139 2.29 6.26 -6.10
N ALA A 140 2.10 5.64 -7.27
CA ALA A 140 2.98 5.83 -8.41
C ALA A 140 3.00 7.30 -8.86
N ASP A 141 1.84 7.94 -8.94
CA ASP A 141 1.72 9.35 -9.32
C ASP A 141 2.42 10.26 -8.30
N ALA A 142 2.48 9.86 -7.04
CA ALA A 142 3.18 10.59 -5.97
C ALA A 142 4.69 10.29 -5.94
N GLY A 143 5.20 9.46 -6.85
CA GLY A 143 6.62 9.16 -6.95
C GLY A 143 7.10 7.93 -6.19
N ALA A 144 6.19 7.05 -5.78
CA ALA A 144 6.55 5.84 -5.06
C ALA A 144 7.37 4.87 -5.91
N ALA A 145 8.32 4.19 -5.29
CA ALA A 145 8.98 3.03 -5.86
C ALA A 145 8.10 1.80 -5.56
N LEU A 146 7.55 1.20 -6.60
CA LEU A 146 6.62 0.06 -6.50
C LEU A 146 7.27 -1.23 -6.99
N ALA A 147 7.08 -2.32 -6.24
CA ALA A 147 7.49 -3.66 -6.65
C ALA A 147 6.37 -4.30 -7.48
N GLY A 148 6.75 -4.91 -8.56
CA GLY A 148 5.82 -5.62 -9.45
C GLY A 148 5.07 -4.74 -10.40
#